data_19d55145177ea6cf150efb10e0673823
#
_entry.id   19d55145177ea6cf150efb10e0673823
#
_cell.length_a   1.000
_cell.length_b   1.000
_cell.length_c   1.000
_cell.angle_alpha   90.00
_cell.angle_beta   90.00
_cell.angle_gamma   90.00
#
_symmetry.space_group_name_H-M   'P 1'
#
loop_
_entity.id
_entity.type
_entity.pdbx_description
1 polymer ?
#
loop_
_entity_poly.entity_id
_entity_poly.type
_entity_poly.pdbx_seq_one_letter_code
_entity_poly.pdbx_strand_id
1 'polypeptide(L)'
;MKELIESTRDIARELARKYSTMTHDELDILESILVRKTYHKGEIILAEGDICREFLYIHKGMLRQFYFKKDKQLTEHIGVEGGMVMCIESLFKEEPTHLQIEALENTIVFALPKKNLEEVALHNVNIQILYRKILEESLIQSQIHADLVRFESAYDRYKKLCHLQPQIIMRAPLLHIASYL
;
A
#
# COMPACT_ATOMS: atom_id res chain seq x y z
N MET A 1 -24.53 -6.64 14.36
CA MET A 1 -23.24 -6.39 15.06
C MET A 1 -22.70 -5.12 14.44
N LYS A 2 -22.67 -3.98 15.17
CA LYS A 2 -22.11 -2.72 14.65
C LYS A 2 -20.62 -3.00 14.37
N GLU A 3 -20.19 -2.92 13.11
CA GLU A 3 -18.75 -2.80 12.81
C GLU A 3 -18.23 -1.63 13.66
N LEU A 4 -17.32 -1.91 14.55
CA LEU A 4 -16.53 -0.88 15.23
C LEU A 4 -15.80 -0.13 14.11
N ILE A 5 -16.22 1.09 13.85
CA ILE A 5 -15.51 1.99 12.95
C ILE A 5 -14.19 2.28 13.68
N GLU A 6 -13.10 1.61 13.28
CA GLU A 6 -11.80 1.95 13.81
C GLU A 6 -11.48 3.40 13.51
N SER A 7 -11.09 4.11 14.55
CA SER A 7 -10.80 5.54 14.49
C SER A 7 -9.43 5.77 13.84
N THR A 8 -9.21 6.95 13.27
CA THR A 8 -7.86 7.39 12.82
C THR A 8 -6.84 7.21 13.92
N ARG A 9 -7.24 7.38 15.19
CA ARG A 9 -6.40 7.16 16.37
C ARG A 9 -5.92 5.71 16.52
N ASP A 10 -6.77 4.74 16.24
CA ASP A 10 -6.40 3.33 16.35
C ASP A 10 -5.39 2.97 15.26
N ILE A 11 -5.55 3.50 14.06
CA ILE A 11 -4.60 3.34 12.96
C ILE A 11 -3.26 4.05 13.25
N ALA A 12 -3.29 5.24 13.82
CA ALA A 12 -2.06 5.91 14.26
C ALA A 12 -1.27 5.05 15.27
N ARG A 13 -1.98 4.42 16.23
CA ARG A 13 -1.37 3.48 17.18
C ARG A 13 -0.84 2.21 16.51
N GLU A 14 -1.56 1.69 15.52
CA GLU A 14 -1.14 0.50 14.77
C GLU A 14 0.14 0.78 13.96
N LEU A 15 0.18 1.89 13.23
CA LEU A 15 1.36 2.34 12.50
C LEU A 15 2.55 2.60 13.44
N ALA A 16 2.30 3.25 14.59
CA ALA A 16 3.33 3.45 15.60
C ALA A 16 3.89 2.12 16.10
N ARG A 17 3.04 1.16 16.50
CA ARG A 17 3.49 -0.17 16.95
C ARG A 17 4.30 -0.92 15.88
N LYS A 18 3.93 -0.76 14.61
CA LYS A 18 4.62 -1.43 13.49
C LYS A 18 5.98 -0.79 13.20
N TYR A 19 6.07 0.53 13.25
CA TYR A 19 7.21 1.26 12.68
C TYR A 19 8.06 2.03 13.68
N SER A 20 7.48 2.59 14.76
CA SER A 20 8.21 3.43 15.71
C SER A 20 7.49 3.55 17.05
N THR A 21 8.23 3.75 18.14
CA THR A 21 7.63 4.10 19.44
C THR A 21 7.30 5.58 19.45
N MET A 22 6.05 5.96 19.73
CA MET A 22 5.58 7.35 19.73
C MET A 22 5.03 7.77 21.09
N THR A 23 5.24 9.02 21.45
CA THR A 23 4.58 9.70 22.56
C THR A 23 3.10 9.97 22.26
N HIS A 24 2.35 10.44 23.23
CA HIS A 24 0.94 10.78 23.03
C HIS A 24 0.76 11.93 22.03
N ASP A 25 1.59 12.96 22.16
CA ASP A 25 1.57 14.14 21.28
C ASP A 25 1.96 13.77 19.82
N GLU A 26 2.95 12.87 19.63
CA GLU A 26 3.34 12.38 18.31
C GLU A 26 2.23 11.52 17.67
N LEU A 27 1.48 10.77 18.47
CA LEU A 27 0.29 10.06 17.99
C LEU A 27 -0.82 11.02 17.58
N ASP A 28 -1.01 12.14 18.29
CA ASP A 28 -1.98 13.18 17.93
C ASP A 28 -1.61 13.83 16.58
N ILE A 29 -0.31 14.10 16.40
CA ILE A 29 0.22 14.65 15.14
C ILE A 29 0.02 13.65 13.99
N LEU A 30 0.39 12.37 14.18
CA LEU A 30 0.22 11.35 13.15
C LEU A 30 -1.27 11.15 12.80
N GLU A 31 -2.15 11.13 13.80
CA GLU A 31 -3.60 11.05 13.59
C GLU A 31 -4.11 12.21 12.75
N SER A 32 -3.63 13.44 13.00
CA SER A 32 -4.09 14.65 12.31
C SER A 32 -3.83 14.66 10.80
N ILE A 33 -2.83 13.89 10.33
CA ILE A 33 -2.48 13.79 8.91
C ILE A 33 -3.05 12.55 8.22
N LEU A 34 -3.67 11.62 8.97
CA LEU A 34 -4.32 10.44 8.43
C LEU A 34 -5.69 10.79 7.85
N VAL A 35 -5.94 10.39 6.62
CA VAL A 35 -7.21 10.59 5.93
C VAL A 35 -7.86 9.25 5.63
N ARG A 36 -8.99 8.96 6.27
CA ARG A 36 -9.77 7.75 5.99
C ARG A 36 -10.49 7.87 4.64
N LYS A 37 -10.28 6.89 3.76
CA LYS A 37 -10.94 6.79 2.45
C LYS A 37 -11.58 5.41 2.29
N THR A 38 -12.68 5.35 1.56
CA THR A 38 -13.40 4.10 1.25
C THR A 38 -13.59 4.00 -0.25
N TYR A 39 -13.39 2.79 -0.78
CA TYR A 39 -13.51 2.50 -2.21
C TYR A 39 -14.37 1.26 -2.42
N HIS A 40 -15.17 1.28 -3.47
CA HIS A 40 -15.94 0.12 -3.89
C HIS A 40 -15.09 -0.81 -4.77
N LYS A 41 -15.48 -2.06 -4.82
CA LYS A 41 -14.85 -3.03 -5.72
C LYS A 41 -14.85 -2.52 -7.16
N GLY A 42 -13.67 -2.56 -7.80
CA GLY A 42 -13.44 -2.10 -9.18
C GLY A 42 -13.21 -0.60 -9.32
N GLU A 43 -13.22 0.15 -8.22
CA GLU A 43 -12.97 1.60 -8.26
C GLU A 43 -11.49 1.88 -8.49
N ILE A 44 -11.19 2.79 -9.44
CA ILE A 44 -9.84 3.28 -9.71
C ILE A 44 -9.51 4.39 -8.72
N ILE A 45 -8.47 4.17 -7.96
CA ILE A 45 -7.99 5.09 -6.90
C ILE A 45 -6.95 6.05 -7.46
N LEU A 46 -6.11 5.57 -8.37
CA LEU A 46 -5.13 6.34 -9.12
C LEU A 46 -5.14 5.85 -10.56
N ALA A 47 -5.39 6.75 -11.51
CA ALA A 47 -5.39 6.41 -12.92
C ALA A 47 -4.02 6.64 -13.57
N GLU A 48 -3.78 6.01 -14.72
CA GLU A 48 -2.63 6.31 -15.58
C GLU A 48 -2.65 7.79 -15.98
N GLY A 49 -1.52 8.44 -15.85
CA GLY A 49 -1.39 9.89 -16.11
C GLY A 49 -1.61 10.78 -14.88
N ASP A 50 -2.15 10.24 -13.80
CA ASP A 50 -2.24 10.97 -12.53
C ASP A 50 -0.89 11.00 -11.79
N ILE A 51 -0.76 11.91 -10.83
CA ILE A 51 0.40 12.00 -9.94
C ILE A 51 0.04 11.37 -8.59
N CYS A 52 0.77 10.35 -8.17
CA CYS A 52 0.66 9.76 -6.84
C CYS A 52 1.12 10.79 -5.78
N ARG A 53 0.30 11.03 -4.75
CA ARG A 53 0.58 12.06 -3.74
C ARG A 53 0.54 11.54 -2.31
N GLU A 54 0.23 10.28 -2.11
CA GLU A 54 -0.05 9.71 -0.79
C GLU A 54 0.36 8.24 -0.69
N PHE A 55 0.66 7.84 0.52
CA PHE A 55 0.81 6.45 0.92
C PHE A 55 -0.56 5.93 1.35
N LEU A 56 -0.96 4.76 0.85
CA LEU A 56 -2.25 4.15 1.17
C LEU A 56 -2.06 2.96 2.11
N TYR A 57 -2.31 3.15 3.40
CA TYR A 57 -2.35 2.05 4.35
C TYR A 57 -3.67 1.29 4.24
N ILE A 58 -3.61 0.00 3.93
CA ILE A 58 -4.81 -0.83 3.79
C ILE A 58 -5.24 -1.31 5.16
N HIS A 59 -6.35 -0.77 5.65
CA HIS A 59 -6.97 -1.22 6.90
C HIS A 59 -7.87 -2.45 6.67
N LYS A 60 -8.67 -2.44 5.60
CA LYS A 60 -9.57 -3.53 5.23
C LYS A 60 -9.68 -3.59 3.72
N GLY A 61 -9.59 -4.78 3.14
CA GLY A 61 -9.75 -4.99 1.71
C GLY A 61 -8.44 -5.27 0.97
N MET A 62 -8.44 -5.06 -0.32
CA MET A 62 -7.33 -5.42 -1.21
C MET A 62 -7.19 -4.40 -2.33
N LEU A 63 -5.97 -3.94 -2.56
CA LEU A 63 -5.60 -3.05 -3.66
C LEU A 63 -4.71 -3.78 -4.65
N ARG A 64 -4.83 -3.42 -5.92
CA ARG A 64 -3.97 -3.89 -7.00
C ARG A 64 -3.32 -2.70 -7.69
N GLN A 65 -2.00 -2.78 -7.92
CA GLN A 65 -1.28 -1.93 -8.86
C GLN A 65 -1.09 -2.69 -10.16
N PHE A 66 -1.36 -2.03 -11.28
CA PHE A 66 -1.25 -2.63 -12.59
C PHE A 66 -0.96 -1.58 -13.68
N TYR A 67 -0.55 -2.05 -14.84
CA TYR A 67 -0.34 -1.23 -16.05
C TYR A 67 -0.80 -1.97 -17.30
N PHE A 68 -0.97 -1.23 -18.39
CA PHE A 68 -1.27 -1.82 -19.69
C PHE A 68 -0.01 -2.05 -20.50
N LYS A 69 0.13 -3.24 -21.08
CA LYS A 69 1.16 -3.58 -22.08
C LYS A 69 0.51 -4.31 -23.23
N LYS A 70 0.48 -3.69 -24.42
CA LYS A 70 -0.17 -4.25 -25.62
C LYS A 70 -1.61 -4.72 -25.30
N ASP A 71 -2.43 -3.84 -24.78
CA ASP A 71 -3.83 -4.06 -24.39
C ASP A 71 -4.09 -5.12 -23.31
N LYS A 72 -3.04 -5.64 -22.68
CA LYS A 72 -3.14 -6.56 -21.53
C LYS A 72 -2.81 -5.83 -20.24
N GLN A 73 -3.65 -6.06 -19.23
CA GLN A 73 -3.35 -5.61 -17.87
C GLN A 73 -2.32 -6.54 -17.23
N LEU A 74 -1.24 -5.96 -16.75
CA LEU A 74 -0.20 -6.67 -16.00
C LEU A 74 -0.19 -6.17 -14.56
N THR A 75 -0.32 -7.08 -13.61
CA THR A 75 -0.28 -6.77 -12.19
C THR A 75 1.16 -6.60 -11.72
N GLU A 76 1.45 -5.44 -11.14
CA GLU A 76 2.74 -5.12 -10.53
C GLU A 76 2.77 -5.52 -9.06
N HIS A 77 1.68 -5.23 -8.35
CA HIS A 77 1.58 -5.50 -6.91
C HIS A 77 0.13 -5.77 -6.49
N ILE A 78 -0.04 -6.60 -5.45
CA ILE A 78 -1.31 -6.80 -4.76
C ILE A 78 -1.08 -6.56 -3.27
N GLY A 79 -1.67 -5.49 -2.74
CA GLY A 79 -1.63 -5.14 -1.33
C GLY A 79 -2.87 -5.65 -0.59
N VAL A 80 -2.67 -6.09 0.65
CA VAL A 80 -3.72 -6.57 1.56
C VAL A 80 -3.63 -5.83 2.90
N GLU A 81 -4.52 -6.13 3.83
CA GLU A 81 -4.57 -5.52 5.15
C GLU A 81 -3.18 -5.46 5.83
N GLY A 82 -2.87 -4.32 6.45
CA GLY A 82 -1.59 -4.04 7.08
C GLY A 82 -0.46 -3.67 6.11
N GLY A 83 -0.73 -3.71 4.79
CA GLY A 83 0.19 -3.29 3.74
C GLY A 83 0.09 -1.80 3.41
N MET A 84 1.17 -1.30 2.79
CA MET A 84 1.24 0.06 2.26
C MET A 84 1.33 0.01 0.74
N VAL A 85 0.50 0.79 0.04
CA VAL A 85 0.49 0.86 -1.43
C VAL A 85 0.74 2.29 -1.89
N MET A 86 1.63 2.47 -2.86
CA MET A 86 1.95 3.75 -3.50
C MET A 86 2.67 3.53 -4.82
N CYS A 87 2.53 4.44 -5.77
CA CYS A 87 3.37 4.47 -6.96
C CYS A 87 4.65 5.27 -6.65
N ILE A 88 5.70 4.57 -6.19
CA ILE A 88 6.92 5.18 -5.61
C ILE A 88 7.55 6.19 -6.57
N GLU A 89 7.75 5.84 -7.84
CA GLU A 89 8.39 6.73 -8.81
C GLU A 89 7.61 8.04 -8.95
N SER A 90 6.29 7.96 -9.19
CA SER A 90 5.42 9.14 -9.29
C SER A 90 5.36 9.94 -7.99
N LEU A 91 5.30 9.25 -6.84
CA LEU A 91 5.23 9.89 -5.52
C LEU A 91 6.44 10.77 -5.23
N PHE A 92 7.64 10.34 -5.64
CA PHE A 92 8.90 11.07 -5.34
C PHE A 92 9.34 11.99 -6.45
N LYS A 93 9.11 11.65 -7.71
CA LYS A 93 9.41 12.54 -8.84
C LYS A 93 8.34 13.62 -9.05
N GLU A 94 7.14 13.43 -8.49
CA GLU A 94 5.96 14.29 -8.71
C GLU A 94 5.58 14.37 -10.21
N GLU A 95 5.80 13.26 -10.92
CA GLU A 95 5.50 13.08 -12.34
C GLU A 95 4.31 12.11 -12.53
N PRO A 96 3.60 12.20 -13.67
CA PRO A 96 2.52 11.28 -14.01
C PRO A 96 2.97 9.81 -13.97
N THR A 97 2.12 8.95 -13.40
CA THR A 97 2.38 7.50 -13.34
C THR A 97 1.86 6.78 -14.57
N HIS A 98 2.53 5.68 -14.95
CA HIS A 98 2.00 4.69 -15.88
C HIS A 98 1.25 3.55 -15.17
N LEU A 99 1.36 3.49 -13.84
CA LEU A 99 0.65 2.52 -13.01
C LEU A 99 -0.74 3.05 -12.64
N GLN A 100 -1.66 2.12 -12.49
CA GLN A 100 -2.98 2.38 -11.92
C GLN A 100 -3.12 1.65 -10.59
N ILE A 101 -3.96 2.18 -9.70
CA ILE A 101 -4.35 1.50 -8.45
C ILE A 101 -5.86 1.32 -8.48
N GLU A 102 -6.31 0.07 -8.29
CA GLU A 102 -7.73 -0.27 -8.16
C GLU A 102 -8.03 -1.04 -6.88
N ALA A 103 -9.27 -0.96 -6.42
CA ALA A 103 -9.79 -1.75 -5.32
C ALA A 103 -10.33 -3.09 -5.85
N LEU A 104 -9.75 -4.23 -5.44
CA LEU A 104 -10.23 -5.56 -5.85
C LEU A 104 -11.50 -6.01 -5.11
N GLU A 105 -11.82 -5.34 -4.00
CA GLU A 105 -13.03 -5.52 -3.19
C GLU A 105 -13.37 -4.21 -2.48
N ASN A 106 -14.45 -4.16 -1.70
CA ASN A 106 -14.75 -2.98 -0.88
C ASN A 106 -13.63 -2.75 0.13
N THR A 107 -12.93 -1.63 -0.01
CA THR A 107 -11.66 -1.37 0.67
C THR A 107 -11.72 -0.09 1.49
N ILE A 108 -11.13 -0.15 2.68
CA ILE A 108 -10.93 1.00 3.56
C ILE A 108 -9.42 1.21 3.68
N VAL A 109 -8.96 2.40 3.34
CA VAL A 109 -7.58 2.81 3.51
C VAL A 109 -7.47 4.03 4.41
N PHE A 110 -6.30 4.19 5.01
CA PHE A 110 -5.89 5.45 5.64
C PHE A 110 -4.74 6.02 4.82
N ALA A 111 -5.02 7.12 4.15
CA ALA A 111 -4.04 7.80 3.32
C ALA A 111 -3.16 8.72 4.18
N LEU A 112 -1.86 8.70 3.91
CA LEU A 112 -0.86 9.61 4.44
C LEU A 112 -0.37 10.48 3.29
N PRO A 113 -0.85 11.73 3.14
CA PRO A 113 -0.35 12.65 2.11
C PRO A 113 1.16 12.88 2.31
N LYS A 114 1.96 12.67 1.26
CA LYS A 114 3.43 12.77 1.32
C LYS A 114 3.88 14.10 1.91
N LYS A 115 3.33 15.22 1.42
CA LYS A 115 3.70 16.56 1.90
C LYS A 115 3.46 16.75 3.40
N ASN A 116 2.30 16.30 3.90
CA ASN A 116 1.98 16.41 5.32
C ASN A 116 2.90 15.51 6.16
N LEU A 117 3.16 14.29 5.69
CA LEU A 117 4.07 13.36 6.38
C LEU A 117 5.50 13.92 6.44
N GLU A 118 6.01 14.47 5.34
CA GLU A 118 7.33 15.10 5.29
C GLU A 118 7.42 16.31 6.23
N GLU A 119 6.40 17.19 6.24
CA GLU A 119 6.35 18.36 7.10
C GLU A 119 6.42 17.98 8.59
N VAL A 120 5.57 17.04 9.03
CA VAL A 120 5.60 16.63 10.45
C VAL A 120 6.86 15.84 10.81
N ALA A 121 7.44 15.10 9.88
CA ALA A 121 8.68 14.35 10.09
C ALA A 121 9.90 15.24 10.27
N LEU A 122 9.91 16.47 9.74
CA LEU A 122 10.99 17.46 9.97
C LEU A 122 11.17 17.81 11.44
N HIS A 123 10.10 17.76 12.22
CA HIS A 123 10.08 18.22 13.61
C HIS A 123 9.87 17.08 14.62
N ASN A 124 9.67 15.83 14.15
CA ASN A 124 9.34 14.70 15.00
C ASN A 124 10.17 13.47 14.62
N VAL A 125 11.20 13.17 15.41
CA VAL A 125 12.16 12.08 15.15
C VAL A 125 11.46 10.72 15.00
N ASN A 126 10.45 10.42 15.81
CA ASN A 126 9.75 9.13 15.75
C ASN A 126 8.86 9.03 14.51
N ILE A 127 8.28 10.12 14.03
CA ILE A 127 7.55 10.16 12.74
C ILE A 127 8.54 10.04 11.57
N GLN A 128 9.73 10.64 11.68
CA GLN A 128 10.79 10.44 10.69
C GLN A 128 11.25 8.98 10.62
N ILE A 129 11.37 8.31 11.78
CA ILE A 129 11.69 6.87 11.83
C ILE A 129 10.57 6.05 11.17
N LEU A 130 9.30 6.34 11.45
CA LEU A 130 8.16 5.70 10.79
C LEU A 130 8.24 5.88 9.27
N TYR A 131 8.41 7.11 8.78
CA TYR A 131 8.53 7.41 7.36
C TYR A 131 9.67 6.61 6.69
N ARG A 132 10.87 6.65 7.30
CA ARG A 132 12.02 5.89 6.81
C ARG A 132 11.73 4.38 6.76
N LYS A 133 11.12 3.81 7.78
CA LYS A 133 10.79 2.38 7.83
C LYS A 133 9.74 1.96 6.81
N ILE A 134 8.76 2.81 6.50
CA ILE A 134 7.83 2.58 5.39
C ILE A 134 8.60 2.44 4.07
N LEU A 135 9.57 3.32 3.83
CA LEU A 135 10.39 3.28 2.61
C LEU A 135 11.33 2.08 2.59
N GLU A 136 11.96 1.74 3.71
CA GLU A 136 12.81 0.55 3.85
C GLU A 136 12.01 -0.73 3.54
N GLU A 137 10.80 -0.87 4.12
CA GLU A 137 9.93 -2.02 3.85
C GLU A 137 9.55 -2.10 2.38
N SER A 138 9.16 -0.98 1.77
CA SER A 138 8.81 -0.92 0.35
C SER A 138 9.99 -1.29 -0.56
N LEU A 139 11.19 -0.82 -0.24
CA LEU A 139 12.41 -1.16 -0.99
C LEU A 139 12.73 -2.65 -0.88
N ILE A 140 12.65 -3.22 0.32
CA ILE A 140 12.90 -4.65 0.56
C ILE A 140 11.88 -5.49 -0.20
N GLN A 141 10.58 -5.15 -0.16
CA GLN A 141 9.54 -5.89 -0.88
C GLN A 141 9.74 -5.81 -2.39
N SER A 142 10.10 -4.64 -2.91
CA SER A 142 10.42 -4.47 -4.34
C SER A 142 11.62 -5.32 -4.76
N GLN A 143 12.69 -5.36 -3.94
CA GLN A 143 13.85 -6.20 -4.22
C GLN A 143 13.50 -7.69 -4.18
N ILE A 144 12.74 -8.14 -3.17
CA ILE A 144 12.28 -9.53 -3.08
C ILE A 144 11.45 -9.90 -4.32
N HIS A 145 10.51 -9.04 -4.73
CA HIS A 145 9.69 -9.29 -5.92
C HIS A 145 10.56 -9.39 -7.19
N ALA A 146 11.50 -8.46 -7.37
CA ALA A 146 12.43 -8.47 -8.51
C ALA A 146 13.26 -9.77 -8.56
N ASP A 147 13.73 -10.26 -7.41
CA ASP A 147 14.49 -11.51 -7.31
C ASP A 147 13.62 -12.74 -7.62
N LEU A 148 12.37 -12.76 -7.11
CA LEU A 148 11.41 -13.82 -7.41
C LEU A 148 11.14 -13.91 -8.92
N VAL A 149 10.88 -12.78 -9.58
CA VAL A 149 10.63 -12.75 -11.03
C VAL A 149 11.87 -13.16 -11.83
N ARG A 150 13.07 -12.79 -11.36
CA ARG A 150 14.34 -13.06 -12.06
C ARG A 150 14.81 -14.50 -11.93
N PHE A 151 14.67 -15.11 -10.75
CA PHE A 151 15.31 -16.37 -10.42
C PHE A 151 14.37 -17.55 -10.25
N GLU A 152 13.05 -17.34 -10.16
CA GLU A 152 12.12 -18.40 -9.88
C GLU A 152 11.12 -18.65 -11.03
N SER A 153 10.67 -19.90 -11.15
CA SER A 153 9.59 -20.24 -12.07
C SER A 153 8.26 -19.69 -11.58
N ALA A 154 7.29 -19.45 -12.48
CA ALA A 154 5.93 -19.02 -12.10
C ALA A 154 5.27 -20.02 -11.12
N TYR A 155 5.58 -21.32 -11.25
CA TYR A 155 5.07 -22.35 -10.35
C TYR A 155 5.62 -22.19 -8.92
N ASP A 156 6.92 -21.91 -8.77
CA ASP A 156 7.52 -21.72 -7.45
C ASP A 156 7.05 -20.42 -6.81
N ARG A 157 6.91 -19.34 -7.60
CA ARG A 157 6.29 -18.09 -7.15
C ARG A 157 4.85 -18.31 -6.66
N TYR A 158 4.06 -19.09 -7.40
CA TYR A 158 2.70 -19.44 -6.98
C TYR A 158 2.67 -20.20 -5.65
N LYS A 159 3.52 -21.21 -5.48
CA LYS A 159 3.63 -21.94 -4.20
C LYS A 159 3.99 -21.02 -3.04
N LYS A 160 4.95 -20.12 -3.23
CA LYS A 160 5.33 -19.14 -2.22
C LYS A 160 4.18 -18.20 -1.88
N LEU A 161 3.46 -17.71 -2.89
CA LEU A 161 2.29 -16.86 -2.68
C LEU A 161 1.19 -17.59 -1.88
N CYS A 162 0.92 -18.87 -2.19
CA CYS A 162 0.00 -19.69 -1.43
C CYS A 162 0.38 -19.83 0.05
N HIS A 163 1.68 -19.91 0.33
CA HIS A 163 2.18 -20.10 1.68
C HIS A 163 2.28 -18.79 2.47
N LEU A 164 2.80 -17.73 1.85
CA LEU A 164 3.11 -16.47 2.53
C LEU A 164 1.93 -15.50 2.56
N GLN A 165 1.08 -15.53 1.53
CA GLN A 165 -0.07 -14.61 1.39
C GLN A 165 -1.32 -15.34 0.89
N PRO A 166 -1.82 -16.36 1.63
CA PRO A 166 -2.97 -17.18 1.21
C PRO A 166 -4.23 -16.34 0.99
N GLN A 167 -4.38 -15.19 1.67
CA GLN A 167 -5.49 -14.27 1.50
C GLN A 167 -5.58 -13.70 0.07
N ILE A 168 -4.46 -13.52 -0.63
CA ILE A 168 -4.45 -13.10 -2.04
C ILE A 168 -5.05 -14.20 -2.90
N ILE A 169 -4.61 -15.45 -2.68
CA ILE A 169 -5.11 -16.60 -3.45
C ILE A 169 -6.61 -16.83 -3.26
N MET A 170 -7.12 -16.59 -2.05
CA MET A 170 -8.53 -16.81 -1.73
C MET A 170 -9.45 -15.68 -2.23
N ARG A 171 -8.96 -14.47 -2.41
CA ARG A 171 -9.80 -13.27 -2.62
C ARG A 171 -9.58 -12.58 -3.97
N ALA A 172 -8.35 -12.61 -4.50
CA ALA A 172 -8.05 -11.96 -5.78
C ALA A 172 -8.53 -12.81 -6.98
N PRO A 173 -9.00 -12.16 -8.06
CA PRO A 173 -9.32 -12.88 -9.31
C PRO A 173 -8.11 -13.63 -9.87
N LEU A 174 -8.31 -14.87 -10.32
CA LEU A 174 -7.23 -15.71 -10.87
C LEU A 174 -6.45 -15.06 -12.01
N LEU A 175 -7.12 -14.25 -12.84
CA LEU A 175 -6.46 -13.51 -13.93
C LEU A 175 -5.41 -12.52 -13.38
N HIS A 176 -5.71 -11.84 -12.28
CA HIS A 176 -4.79 -10.89 -11.64
C HIS A 176 -3.63 -11.62 -10.96
N ILE A 177 -3.92 -12.75 -10.31
CA ILE A 177 -2.87 -13.63 -9.74
C ILE A 177 -1.94 -14.13 -10.85
N ALA A 178 -2.50 -14.63 -11.97
CA ALA A 178 -1.71 -15.13 -13.09
C ALA A 178 -0.82 -14.05 -13.73
N SER A 179 -1.29 -12.79 -13.77
CA SER A 179 -0.50 -11.69 -14.30
C SER A 179 0.55 -11.14 -13.31
N TYR A 180 0.38 -11.42 -12.02
CA TYR A 180 1.33 -11.06 -10.96
C TYR A 180 2.50 -12.05 -10.87
N LEU A 181 2.24 -13.30 -11.24
CA LEU A 181 3.23 -14.40 -11.27
C LEU A 181 4.04 -14.43 -12.57
#